data_ba6e2c519e5f34eef731d7f308749b68
#
_entry.id   ba6e2c519e5f34eef731d7f308749b68
#
_cell.length_a   1.000
_cell.length_b   1.000
_cell.length_c   1.000
_cell.angle_alpha   90.00
_cell.angle_beta   90.00
_cell.angle_gamma   90.00
#
_symmetry.space_group_name_H-M   'P 1'
#
loop_
_entity.id
_entity.type
_entity.pdbx_description
1 polymer ?
#
loop_
_entity_poly.entity_id
_entity_poly.type
_entity_poly.pdbx_seq_one_letter_code
_entity_poly.pdbx_strand_id
1 'polypeptide(L)'
;MSRRPEHPGLHDAQGRELPHRLLDVMGVPTYVVDAGEGPPILLIHGYGDTADGWRRVVPGLLADRRVIAVDVPPFGRSGEPDAPRLIDFYKDFFPSLLEELDVRRTTVVGHSLGGAIALHLTLQRPDLVDGLGLVAPAGLGKAPPWWWYAITGYGRVWRTALSIPTPLTPLLIREGLTRFLDWRLFHDPRQLRDTIDHLVSMHATPRDFDRLLAAGRCCIDSYTGTLLEDSTAIEIPKFMVWGRHDGLVPAVHAHAFERLHPDASVHVFEDCGHYPQIERPKLFNRLLREWIGQHPRLRAVRPAEAA
;
A
#
# COMPACT_ATOMS: atom_id res chain seq x y z
N MET A 1 16.16 7.37 -25.25
CA MET A 1 15.01 7.75 -24.39
C MET A 1 14.33 6.46 -23.95
N SER A 2 14.54 5.98 -22.72
CA SER A 2 13.82 4.82 -22.20
C SER A 2 12.37 5.28 -22.00
N ARG A 3 11.41 4.59 -22.63
CA ARG A 3 9.99 4.80 -22.32
C ARG A 3 9.81 4.57 -20.83
N ARG A 4 9.16 5.52 -20.13
CA ARG A 4 8.70 5.26 -18.76
C ARG A 4 7.81 4.03 -18.80
N PRO A 5 7.83 3.17 -17.77
CA PRO A 5 6.94 2.03 -17.72
C PRO A 5 5.51 2.52 -17.90
N GLU A 6 4.75 1.86 -18.76
CA GLU A 6 3.34 2.17 -18.94
C GLU A 6 2.61 1.72 -17.67
N HIS A 7 2.15 2.69 -16.91
CA HIS A 7 1.26 2.41 -15.78
C HIS A 7 -0.12 2.06 -16.36
N PRO A 8 -0.71 0.90 -16.00
CA PRO A 8 -2.02 0.51 -16.51
C PRO A 8 -3.12 1.47 -16.11
N GLY A 9 -2.91 2.28 -15.06
CA GLY A 9 -3.91 3.18 -14.52
C GLY A 9 -5.05 2.44 -13.81
N LEU A 10 -5.93 3.22 -13.18
CA LEU A 10 -7.16 2.69 -12.60
C LEU A 10 -8.33 2.94 -13.54
N HIS A 11 -9.19 1.94 -13.68
CA HIS A 11 -10.34 1.95 -14.59
C HIS A 11 -11.62 1.59 -13.83
N ASP A 12 -12.74 2.05 -14.35
CA ASP A 12 -14.06 1.61 -13.89
C ASP A 12 -14.42 0.20 -14.43
N ALA A 13 -15.61 -0.28 -14.08
CA ALA A 13 -16.11 -1.58 -14.54
C ALA A 13 -16.35 -1.66 -16.07
N GLN A 14 -16.41 -0.53 -16.77
CA GLN A 14 -16.55 -0.42 -18.21
C GLN A 14 -15.20 -0.23 -18.92
N GLY A 15 -14.09 -0.26 -18.18
CA GLY A 15 -12.74 -0.07 -18.72
C GLY A 15 -12.37 1.37 -19.05
N ARG A 16 -13.12 2.37 -18.56
CA ARG A 16 -12.79 3.78 -18.73
C ARG A 16 -11.78 4.20 -17.67
N GLU A 17 -10.72 4.89 -18.08
CA GLU A 17 -9.72 5.40 -17.16
C GLU A 17 -10.35 6.39 -16.16
N LEU A 18 -9.96 6.27 -14.90
CA LEU A 18 -10.49 7.12 -13.84
C LEU A 18 -9.79 8.49 -13.81
N PRO A 19 -10.51 9.54 -13.38
CA PRO A 19 -9.92 10.85 -13.18
C PRO A 19 -8.72 10.78 -12.25
N HIS A 20 -7.62 11.39 -12.66
CA HIS A 20 -6.40 11.50 -11.89
C HIS A 20 -5.74 12.86 -12.07
N ARG A 21 -4.92 13.24 -11.10
CA ARG A 21 -4.20 14.53 -11.11
C ARG A 21 -2.91 14.45 -10.30
N LEU A 22 -2.01 15.40 -10.56
CA LEU A 22 -0.88 15.68 -9.69
C LEU A 22 -1.27 16.84 -8.77
N LEU A 23 -1.21 16.58 -7.46
CA LEU A 23 -1.37 17.58 -6.42
C LEU A 23 -0.01 17.93 -5.83
N ASP A 24 0.19 19.17 -5.45
CA ASP A 24 1.31 19.53 -4.59
C ASP A 24 0.90 19.30 -3.14
N VAL A 25 1.50 18.29 -2.49
CA VAL A 25 1.26 18.01 -1.08
C VAL A 25 2.57 18.20 -0.33
N MET A 26 2.66 19.22 0.49
CA MET A 26 3.86 19.57 1.24
C MET A 26 5.11 19.79 0.33
N GLY A 27 4.93 20.36 -0.85
CA GLY A 27 6.00 20.55 -1.84
C GLY A 27 6.37 19.31 -2.64
N VAL A 28 5.62 18.20 -2.50
CA VAL A 28 5.85 16.96 -3.24
C VAL A 28 4.74 16.74 -4.27
N PRO A 29 5.06 16.75 -5.59
CA PRO A 29 4.10 16.38 -6.62
C PRO A 29 3.58 14.97 -6.37
N THR A 30 2.29 14.83 -6.12
CA THR A 30 1.65 13.60 -5.70
C THR A 30 0.58 13.18 -6.70
N TYR A 31 0.72 11.98 -7.28
CA TYR A 31 -0.27 11.41 -8.17
C TYR A 31 -1.43 10.83 -7.36
N VAL A 32 -2.64 11.29 -7.67
CA VAL A 32 -3.87 10.89 -6.99
C VAL A 32 -4.94 10.56 -8.02
N VAL A 33 -5.57 9.41 -7.85
CA VAL A 33 -6.86 9.07 -8.47
C VAL A 33 -7.94 9.41 -7.47
N ASP A 34 -8.93 10.20 -7.87
CA ASP A 34 -10.06 10.63 -7.04
C ASP A 34 -11.33 10.49 -7.86
N ALA A 35 -12.13 9.47 -7.60
CA ALA A 35 -13.26 9.06 -8.44
C ALA A 35 -14.42 8.48 -7.63
N GLY A 36 -15.61 8.57 -8.20
CA GLY A 36 -16.85 8.12 -7.57
C GLY A 36 -17.42 9.14 -6.59
N GLU A 37 -18.57 8.80 -6.02
CA GLU A 37 -19.31 9.64 -5.09
C GLU A 37 -19.67 8.83 -3.84
N GLY A 38 -19.88 9.51 -2.72
CA GLY A 38 -20.25 8.88 -1.44
C GLY A 38 -19.16 9.01 -0.36
N PRO A 39 -19.24 8.20 0.71
CA PRO A 39 -18.26 8.23 1.78
C PRO A 39 -16.86 7.89 1.25
N PRO A 40 -15.83 8.70 1.56
CA PRO A 40 -14.50 8.50 1.01
C PRO A 40 -13.83 7.23 1.55
N ILE A 41 -13.05 6.58 0.68
CA ILE A 41 -12.16 5.49 1.01
C ILE A 41 -10.77 5.80 0.43
N LEU A 42 -9.77 5.87 1.31
CA LEU A 42 -8.37 6.09 0.95
C LEU A 42 -7.64 4.75 0.83
N LEU A 43 -7.07 4.49 -0.33
CA LEU A 43 -6.32 3.27 -0.65
C LEU A 43 -4.82 3.58 -0.70
N ILE A 44 -4.04 2.95 0.19
CA ILE A 44 -2.60 3.16 0.34
C ILE A 44 -1.87 1.87 -0.05
N HIS A 45 -1.09 1.92 -1.13
CA HIS A 45 -0.34 0.77 -1.64
C HIS A 45 0.90 0.43 -0.80
N GLY A 46 1.51 -0.71 -1.07
CA GLY A 46 2.71 -1.21 -0.42
C GLY A 46 4.01 -0.63 -0.96
N TYR A 47 5.11 -1.05 -0.36
CA TYR A 47 6.46 -0.70 -0.78
C TYR A 47 6.73 -1.10 -2.24
N GLY A 48 7.23 -0.15 -3.03
CA GLY A 48 7.59 -0.38 -4.42
C GLY A 48 6.41 -0.59 -5.38
N ASP A 49 5.18 -0.34 -4.94
CA ASP A 49 3.96 -0.44 -5.73
C ASP A 49 3.45 0.96 -6.11
N THR A 50 2.23 1.06 -6.62
CA THR A 50 1.53 2.27 -7.00
C THR A 50 0.02 2.13 -6.71
N ALA A 51 -0.75 3.17 -6.95
CA ALA A 51 -2.22 3.12 -6.92
C ALA A 51 -2.79 1.96 -7.77
N ASP A 52 -2.07 1.56 -8.82
CA ASP A 52 -2.48 0.47 -9.72
C ASP A 52 -2.55 -0.91 -9.02
N GLY A 53 -1.92 -1.07 -7.84
CA GLY A 53 -2.09 -2.23 -6.96
C GLY A 53 -3.53 -2.46 -6.50
N TRP A 54 -4.39 -1.43 -6.63
CA TRP A 54 -5.80 -1.49 -6.29
C TRP A 54 -6.74 -1.69 -7.49
N ARG A 55 -6.20 -1.88 -8.73
CA ARG A 55 -6.97 -1.95 -9.98
C ARG A 55 -8.07 -3.01 -9.99
N ARG A 56 -7.92 -4.10 -9.23
CA ARG A 56 -8.92 -5.16 -9.11
C ARG A 56 -9.96 -4.92 -7.99
N VAL A 57 -9.74 -3.87 -7.17
CA VAL A 57 -10.61 -3.50 -6.05
C VAL A 57 -11.49 -2.31 -6.42
N VAL A 58 -10.89 -1.29 -7.01
CA VAL A 58 -11.52 0.01 -7.28
C VAL A 58 -12.86 -0.12 -8.01
N PRO A 59 -13.01 -0.90 -9.11
CA PRO A 59 -14.29 -1.01 -9.82
C PRO A 59 -15.46 -1.46 -8.92
N GLY A 60 -15.17 -2.27 -7.90
CA GLY A 60 -16.17 -2.76 -6.95
C GLY A 60 -16.59 -1.72 -5.91
N LEU A 61 -15.85 -0.64 -5.73
CA LEU A 61 -16.11 0.40 -4.74
C LEU A 61 -16.80 1.64 -5.32
N LEU A 62 -16.59 1.92 -6.60
CA LEU A 62 -17.09 3.14 -7.27
C LEU A 62 -18.62 3.29 -7.27
N ALA A 63 -19.37 2.21 -7.03
CA ALA A 63 -20.83 2.26 -7.04
C ALA A 63 -21.42 3.10 -5.90
N ASP A 64 -20.70 3.19 -4.77
CA ASP A 64 -21.18 3.82 -3.54
C ASP A 64 -20.08 4.50 -2.72
N ARG A 65 -18.89 4.69 -3.30
CA ARG A 65 -17.72 5.29 -2.64
C ARG A 65 -17.02 6.33 -3.50
N ARG A 66 -16.55 7.41 -2.86
CA ARG A 66 -15.49 8.24 -3.40
C ARG A 66 -14.17 7.52 -3.11
N VAL A 67 -13.55 6.99 -4.15
CA VAL A 67 -12.29 6.24 -4.06
C VAL A 67 -11.12 7.18 -4.29
N ILE A 68 -10.23 7.25 -3.32
CA ILE A 68 -8.98 8.01 -3.39
C ILE A 68 -7.85 6.99 -3.35
N ALA A 69 -7.06 6.92 -4.42
CA ALA A 69 -5.88 6.06 -4.49
C ALA A 69 -4.67 6.91 -4.85
N VAL A 70 -3.61 6.79 -4.07
CA VAL A 70 -2.43 7.65 -4.17
C VAL A 70 -1.19 6.82 -4.52
N ASP A 71 -0.34 7.34 -5.41
CA ASP A 71 1.03 6.85 -5.50
C ASP A 71 1.81 7.44 -4.32
N VAL A 72 2.12 6.60 -3.33
CA VAL A 72 2.81 7.03 -2.10
C VAL A 72 4.22 7.49 -2.44
N PRO A 73 4.61 8.76 -2.16
CA PRO A 73 5.99 9.20 -2.36
C PRO A 73 7.02 8.31 -1.63
N PRO A 74 8.14 7.96 -2.21
CA PRO A 74 8.68 8.35 -3.52
C PRO A 74 8.33 7.39 -4.68
N PHE A 75 7.26 6.62 -4.58
CA PHE A 75 6.93 5.57 -5.55
C PHE A 75 6.07 6.08 -6.71
N GLY A 76 6.07 5.31 -7.79
CA GLY A 76 5.22 5.51 -8.95
C GLY A 76 5.43 6.85 -9.66
N ARG A 77 4.32 7.54 -9.86
CA ARG A 77 4.24 8.84 -10.57
C ARG A 77 4.45 10.03 -9.64
N SER A 78 4.54 9.78 -8.32
CA SER A 78 4.78 10.82 -7.31
C SER A 78 6.26 11.22 -7.22
N GLY A 79 6.49 12.39 -6.67
CA GLY A 79 7.82 12.96 -6.45
C GLY A 79 8.56 12.32 -5.26
N GLU A 80 9.82 12.72 -5.10
CA GLU A 80 10.66 12.31 -3.97
C GLU A 80 10.56 13.36 -2.86
N PRO A 81 10.16 12.99 -1.64
CA PRO A 81 10.22 13.89 -0.49
C PRO A 81 11.67 14.06 -0.02
N ASP A 82 12.02 15.26 0.41
CA ASP A 82 13.27 15.52 1.13
C ASP A 82 13.09 15.14 2.61
N ALA A 83 13.14 13.85 2.89
CA ALA A 83 12.91 13.30 4.21
C ALA A 83 13.87 12.15 4.53
N PRO A 84 14.65 12.24 5.62
CA PRO A 84 15.58 11.19 6.01
C PRO A 84 14.87 9.91 6.48
N ARG A 85 13.62 10.04 6.97
CA ARG A 85 12.77 8.94 7.43
C ARG A 85 11.38 9.10 6.83
N LEU A 86 11.00 8.18 5.96
CA LEU A 86 9.72 8.25 5.25
C LEU A 86 8.51 8.11 6.18
N ILE A 87 8.63 7.32 7.24
CA ILE A 87 7.50 7.15 8.17
C ILE A 87 7.15 8.46 8.90
N ASP A 88 8.16 9.26 9.25
CA ASP A 88 7.92 10.55 9.88
C ASP A 88 7.30 11.54 8.90
N PHE A 89 7.75 11.52 7.63
CA PHE A 89 7.13 12.31 6.57
C PHE A 89 5.65 11.93 6.36
N TYR A 90 5.31 10.64 6.35
CA TYR A 90 3.92 10.20 6.12
C TYR A 90 2.96 10.63 7.23
N LYS A 91 3.45 10.89 8.44
CA LYS A 91 2.64 11.37 9.57
C LYS A 91 1.94 12.71 9.27
N ASP A 92 2.63 13.59 8.57
CA ASP A 92 2.11 14.91 8.19
C ASP A 92 1.54 14.90 6.75
N PHE A 93 2.11 14.07 5.89
CA PHE A 93 1.72 13.98 4.49
C PHE A 93 0.27 13.55 4.29
N PHE A 94 -0.18 12.48 4.94
CA PHE A 94 -1.55 11.99 4.74
C PHE A 94 -2.62 12.91 5.32
N PRO A 95 -2.47 13.53 6.49
CA PRO A 95 -3.35 14.62 6.92
C PRO A 95 -3.43 15.76 5.92
N SER A 96 -2.29 16.25 5.41
CA SER A 96 -2.24 17.31 4.40
C SER A 96 -2.89 16.90 3.08
N LEU A 97 -2.68 15.65 2.63
CA LEU A 97 -3.35 15.12 1.44
C LEU A 97 -4.87 15.12 1.59
N LEU A 98 -5.39 14.71 2.75
CA LEU A 98 -6.82 14.70 3.02
C LEU A 98 -7.40 16.13 3.07
N GLU A 99 -6.64 17.09 3.61
CA GLU A 99 -7.00 18.50 3.61
C GLU A 99 -7.08 19.07 2.19
N GLU A 100 -6.08 18.83 1.33
CA GLU A 100 -6.05 19.24 -0.08
C GLU A 100 -7.21 18.64 -0.91
N LEU A 101 -7.74 17.50 -0.47
CA LEU A 101 -8.86 16.82 -1.12
C LEU A 101 -10.23 17.18 -0.50
N ASP A 102 -10.27 18.08 0.47
CA ASP A 102 -11.46 18.41 1.29
C ASP A 102 -12.13 17.14 1.88
N VAL A 103 -11.30 16.26 2.45
CA VAL A 103 -11.72 15.02 3.09
C VAL A 103 -11.53 15.13 4.60
N ARG A 104 -12.63 15.34 5.32
CA ARG A 104 -12.59 15.48 6.78
C ARG A 104 -12.43 14.15 7.50
N ARG A 105 -13.04 13.09 6.99
CA ARG A 105 -12.95 11.73 7.54
C ARG A 105 -13.03 10.71 6.41
N THR A 106 -12.33 9.60 6.55
CA THR A 106 -12.29 8.55 5.52
C THR A 106 -12.16 7.15 6.14
N THR A 107 -12.58 6.15 5.40
CA THR A 107 -12.12 4.77 5.63
C THR A 107 -10.74 4.63 5.00
N VAL A 108 -9.74 4.20 5.76
CA VAL A 108 -8.39 3.99 5.22
C VAL A 108 -8.15 2.50 5.03
N VAL A 109 -7.69 2.10 3.84
CA VAL A 109 -7.29 0.71 3.56
C VAL A 109 -5.86 0.70 3.06
N GLY A 110 -4.96 0.06 3.81
CA GLY A 110 -3.53 0.03 3.50
C GLY A 110 -3.00 -1.38 3.29
N HIS A 111 -2.19 -1.56 2.23
CA HIS A 111 -1.50 -2.81 1.93
C HIS A 111 -0.03 -2.73 2.36
N SER A 112 0.47 -3.73 3.07
CA SER A 112 1.90 -3.86 3.44
C SER A 112 2.44 -2.60 4.14
N LEU A 113 3.39 -1.86 3.54
CA LEU A 113 3.83 -0.54 4.03
C LEU A 113 2.66 0.43 4.19
N GLY A 114 1.73 0.45 3.23
CA GLY A 114 0.51 1.26 3.33
C GLY A 114 -0.36 0.89 4.53
N GLY A 115 -0.32 -0.37 4.98
CA GLY A 115 -0.97 -0.82 6.21
C GLY A 115 -0.31 -0.23 7.48
N ALA A 116 1.02 -0.18 7.52
CA ALA A 116 1.74 0.50 8.59
C ALA A 116 1.43 2.01 8.60
N ILE A 117 1.39 2.65 7.43
CA ILE A 117 1.00 4.06 7.29
C ILE A 117 -0.44 4.27 7.79
N ALA A 118 -1.37 3.40 7.40
CA ALA A 118 -2.77 3.47 7.84
C ALA A 118 -2.91 3.35 9.37
N LEU A 119 -2.13 2.47 10.00
CA LEU A 119 -2.06 2.34 11.46
C LEU A 119 -1.54 3.63 12.10
N HIS A 120 -0.41 4.16 11.61
CA HIS A 120 0.14 5.42 12.13
C HIS A 120 -0.83 6.59 11.98
N LEU A 121 -1.46 6.73 10.80
CA LEU A 121 -2.47 7.79 10.57
C LEU A 121 -3.64 7.66 11.56
N THR A 122 -4.15 6.45 11.76
CA THR A 122 -5.27 6.19 12.68
C THR A 122 -4.92 6.49 14.13
N LEU A 123 -3.71 6.12 14.56
CA LEU A 123 -3.22 6.37 15.93
C LEU A 123 -3.00 7.87 16.22
N GLN A 124 -2.48 8.60 15.25
CA GLN A 124 -2.13 10.00 15.42
C GLN A 124 -3.28 10.96 15.15
N ARG A 125 -4.16 10.60 14.20
CA ARG A 125 -5.28 11.42 13.76
C ARG A 125 -6.58 10.59 13.73
N PRO A 126 -7.04 10.08 14.89
CA PRO A 126 -8.29 9.32 14.97
C PRO A 126 -9.51 10.14 14.54
N ASP A 127 -9.38 11.47 14.55
CA ASP A 127 -10.39 12.39 14.03
C ASP A 127 -10.59 12.29 12.52
N LEU A 128 -9.60 11.85 11.75
CA LEU A 128 -9.65 11.71 10.29
C LEU A 128 -10.10 10.32 9.80
N VAL A 129 -10.16 9.32 10.69
CA VAL A 129 -10.40 7.93 10.26
C VAL A 129 -11.67 7.36 10.89
N ASP A 130 -12.61 6.91 10.05
CA ASP A 130 -13.85 6.25 10.48
C ASP A 130 -13.75 4.73 10.53
N GLY A 131 -12.85 4.14 9.76
CA GLY A 131 -12.61 2.70 9.70
C GLY A 131 -11.22 2.37 9.16
N LEU A 132 -10.63 1.32 9.69
CA LEU A 132 -9.26 0.87 9.36
C LEU A 132 -9.28 -0.49 8.68
N GLY A 133 -8.85 -0.55 7.42
CA GLY A 133 -8.61 -1.77 6.66
C GLY A 133 -7.11 -2.06 6.53
N LEU A 134 -6.71 -3.26 6.84
CA LEU A 134 -5.32 -3.71 6.83
C LEU A 134 -5.18 -4.92 5.90
N VAL A 135 -4.29 -4.84 4.92
CA VAL A 135 -4.02 -5.92 3.97
C VAL A 135 -2.57 -6.32 4.09
N ALA A 136 -2.30 -7.48 4.69
CA ALA A 136 -0.94 -7.97 4.98
C ALA A 136 0.00 -6.87 5.50
N PRO A 137 -0.40 -6.09 6.54
CA PRO A 137 0.29 -4.88 6.94
C PRO A 137 1.70 -5.17 7.46
N ALA A 138 2.64 -4.28 7.15
CA ALA A 138 3.95 -4.25 7.79
C ALA A 138 3.85 -3.67 9.22
N GLY A 139 4.87 -3.91 10.03
CA GLY A 139 5.03 -3.28 11.35
C GLY A 139 4.35 -3.98 12.52
N LEU A 140 3.57 -5.04 12.31
CA LEU A 140 3.00 -5.83 13.41
C LEU A 140 3.98 -6.85 14.02
N GLY A 141 5.13 -7.07 13.40
CA GLY A 141 6.21 -7.93 13.89
C GLY A 141 7.35 -7.14 14.52
N LYS A 142 8.15 -7.81 15.38
CA LYS A 142 9.21 -7.15 16.17
C LYS A 142 10.46 -6.74 15.37
N ALA A 143 10.67 -7.29 14.16
CA ALA A 143 11.79 -6.92 13.30
C ALA A 143 11.54 -7.40 11.86
N PRO A 144 12.06 -6.67 10.87
CA PRO A 144 12.07 -7.18 9.51
C PRO A 144 12.97 -8.42 9.40
N PRO A 145 12.68 -9.34 8.46
CA PRO A 145 13.53 -10.50 8.22
C PRO A 145 14.97 -10.10 7.89
N TRP A 146 15.93 -10.91 8.27
CA TRP A 146 17.36 -10.64 8.02
C TRP A 146 17.69 -10.34 6.56
N TRP A 147 17.00 -10.96 5.62
CA TRP A 147 17.16 -10.74 4.18
C TRP A 147 16.73 -9.33 3.75
N TRP A 148 15.80 -8.69 4.47
CA TRP A 148 15.45 -7.29 4.24
C TRP A 148 16.61 -6.37 4.52
N TYR A 149 17.31 -6.58 5.63
CA TYR A 149 18.55 -5.87 5.92
C TYR A 149 19.64 -6.17 4.90
N ALA A 150 19.74 -7.42 4.42
CA ALA A 150 20.69 -7.78 3.38
C ALA A 150 20.40 -7.03 2.06
N ILE A 151 19.15 -6.92 1.64
CA ILE A 151 18.76 -6.20 0.42
C ILE A 151 18.93 -4.69 0.58
N THR A 152 18.43 -4.11 1.67
CA THR A 152 18.42 -2.65 1.87
C THR A 152 19.70 -2.12 2.53
N GLY A 153 20.28 -2.83 3.47
CA GLY A 153 21.49 -2.44 4.22
C GLY A 153 22.79 -2.54 3.42
N TYR A 154 22.93 -3.55 2.55
CA TYR A 154 24.06 -3.70 1.64
C TYR A 154 23.91 -2.91 0.32
N GLY A 155 23.02 -1.93 0.27
CA GLY A 155 22.80 -1.10 -0.90
C GLY A 155 24.08 -0.47 -1.49
N ARG A 156 25.14 -0.26 -0.68
CA ARG A 156 26.45 0.19 -1.20
C ARG A 156 27.10 -0.86 -2.11
N VAL A 157 27.00 -2.14 -1.78
CA VAL A 157 27.55 -3.24 -2.61
C VAL A 157 26.78 -3.32 -3.92
N TRP A 158 25.44 -3.28 -3.84
CA TRP A 158 24.61 -3.26 -5.03
C TRP A 158 24.81 -2.00 -5.86
N ARG A 159 24.95 -0.82 -5.24
CA ARG A 159 25.28 0.43 -5.94
C ARG A 159 26.61 0.32 -6.69
N THR A 160 27.62 -0.25 -6.08
CA THR A 160 28.93 -0.46 -6.74
C THR A 160 28.80 -1.46 -7.88
N ALA A 161 28.10 -2.56 -7.68
CA ALA A 161 27.88 -3.57 -8.73
C ALA A 161 27.02 -3.04 -9.90
N LEU A 162 25.99 -2.23 -9.59
CA LEU A 162 25.07 -1.64 -10.57
C LEU A 162 25.62 -0.37 -11.24
N SER A 163 26.64 0.30 -10.65
CA SER A 163 27.30 1.46 -11.26
C SER A 163 28.32 1.07 -12.33
N ILE A 164 28.61 -0.21 -12.51
CA ILE A 164 29.35 -0.69 -13.68
C ILE A 164 28.38 -0.65 -14.87
N PRO A 165 28.52 0.29 -15.82
CA PRO A 165 27.57 0.42 -16.93
C PRO A 165 27.79 -0.73 -17.92
N THR A 166 27.05 -1.82 -17.72
CA THR A 166 26.99 -2.90 -18.68
C THR A 166 25.61 -2.92 -19.34
N PRO A 167 25.49 -3.27 -20.63
CA PRO A 167 24.21 -3.44 -21.30
C PRO A 167 23.31 -4.51 -20.62
N LEU A 168 23.92 -5.37 -19.78
CA LEU A 168 23.26 -6.47 -19.10
C LEU A 168 22.64 -6.05 -17.76
N THR A 169 23.03 -4.91 -17.18
CA THR A 169 22.56 -4.49 -15.85
C THR A 169 21.03 -4.42 -15.73
N PRO A 170 20.29 -3.80 -16.65
CA PRO A 170 18.81 -3.80 -16.58
C PRO A 170 18.20 -5.20 -16.66
N LEU A 171 18.79 -6.09 -17.45
CA LEU A 171 18.33 -7.48 -17.58
C LEU A 171 18.53 -8.25 -16.26
N LEU A 172 19.68 -8.08 -15.59
CA LEU A 172 19.96 -8.72 -14.30
C LEU A 172 19.05 -8.20 -13.19
N ILE A 173 18.77 -6.89 -13.16
CA ILE A 173 17.80 -6.31 -12.23
C ILE A 173 16.42 -6.91 -12.47
N ARG A 174 15.96 -6.92 -13.74
CA ARG A 174 14.66 -7.47 -14.13
C ARG A 174 14.52 -8.93 -13.70
N GLU A 175 15.49 -9.76 -14.02
CA GLU A 175 15.46 -11.18 -13.68
C GLU A 175 15.51 -11.41 -12.16
N GLY A 176 16.35 -10.67 -11.43
CA GLY A 176 16.42 -10.76 -9.99
C GLY A 176 15.12 -10.36 -9.29
N LEU A 177 14.50 -9.25 -9.73
CA LEU A 177 13.20 -8.82 -9.23
C LEU A 177 12.11 -9.84 -9.55
N THR A 178 12.04 -10.32 -10.78
CA THR A 178 11.05 -11.34 -11.20
C THR A 178 11.13 -12.58 -10.30
N ARG A 179 12.33 -13.13 -10.08
CA ARG A 179 12.52 -14.30 -9.22
C ARG A 179 12.16 -14.03 -7.75
N PHE A 180 12.49 -12.83 -7.26
CA PHE A 180 12.14 -12.45 -5.91
C PHE A 180 10.62 -12.36 -5.73
N LEU A 181 9.92 -11.71 -6.66
CA LEU A 181 8.46 -11.59 -6.64
C LEU A 181 7.79 -12.96 -6.76
N ASP A 182 8.23 -13.79 -7.69
CA ASP A 182 7.74 -15.16 -7.89
C ASP A 182 7.87 -16.00 -6.59
N TRP A 183 8.98 -15.84 -5.88
CA TRP A 183 9.27 -16.66 -4.71
C TRP A 183 8.62 -16.17 -3.42
N ARG A 184 8.43 -14.86 -3.27
CA ARG A 184 8.06 -14.27 -1.98
C ARG A 184 6.69 -13.64 -1.90
N LEU A 185 6.19 -13.09 -3.02
CA LEU A 185 4.99 -12.26 -2.95
C LEU A 185 3.70 -13.01 -3.29
N PHE A 186 3.75 -13.93 -4.23
CA PHE A 186 2.55 -14.54 -4.79
C PHE A 186 2.49 -16.05 -4.50
N HIS A 187 1.28 -16.55 -4.21
CA HIS A 187 1.06 -17.98 -4.05
C HIS A 187 1.12 -18.71 -5.40
N ASP A 188 0.47 -18.16 -6.43
CA ASP A 188 0.55 -18.66 -7.80
C ASP A 188 0.97 -17.55 -8.77
N PRO A 189 2.29 -17.33 -8.92
CA PRO A 189 2.82 -16.26 -9.78
C PRO A 189 2.48 -16.44 -11.26
N ARG A 190 2.13 -17.67 -11.71
CA ARG A 190 1.80 -17.93 -13.12
C ARG A 190 0.51 -17.23 -13.54
N GLN A 191 -0.45 -17.12 -12.64
CA GLN A 191 -1.72 -16.43 -12.87
C GLN A 191 -1.63 -14.91 -12.78
N LEU A 192 -0.49 -14.38 -12.35
CA LEU A 192 -0.28 -12.96 -12.03
C LEU A 192 0.89 -12.36 -12.81
N ARG A 193 1.22 -12.94 -13.94
CA ARG A 193 2.37 -12.54 -14.77
C ARG A 193 2.28 -11.05 -15.18
N ASP A 194 1.09 -10.58 -15.53
CA ASP A 194 0.80 -9.17 -15.82
C ASP A 194 1.18 -8.24 -14.65
N THR A 195 0.86 -8.66 -13.44
CA THR A 195 1.17 -7.90 -12.21
C THR A 195 2.67 -7.89 -11.92
N ILE A 196 3.31 -9.05 -12.05
CA ILE A 196 4.75 -9.20 -11.82
C ILE A 196 5.53 -8.38 -12.83
N ASP A 197 5.17 -8.48 -14.12
CA ASP A 197 5.82 -7.73 -15.20
C ASP A 197 5.64 -6.22 -15.00
N HIS A 198 4.48 -5.78 -14.53
CA HIS A 198 4.25 -4.38 -14.17
C HIS A 198 5.16 -3.93 -13.02
N LEU A 199 5.15 -4.64 -11.88
CA LEU A 199 5.99 -4.32 -10.71
C LEU A 199 7.49 -4.30 -11.08
N VAL A 200 7.94 -5.29 -11.85
CA VAL A 200 9.32 -5.36 -12.33
C VAL A 200 9.66 -4.18 -13.23
N SER A 201 8.75 -3.80 -14.13
CA SER A 201 9.00 -2.71 -15.09
C SER A 201 9.22 -1.36 -14.42
N MET A 202 8.60 -1.12 -13.27
CA MET A 202 8.75 0.11 -12.49
C MET A 202 10.17 0.27 -11.89
N HIS A 203 10.88 -0.83 -11.67
CA HIS A 203 12.16 -0.86 -10.97
C HIS A 203 13.31 -1.46 -11.79
N ALA A 204 13.11 -1.71 -13.09
CA ALA A 204 14.07 -2.42 -13.92
C ALA A 204 15.29 -1.59 -14.34
N THR A 205 15.27 -0.26 -14.18
CA THR A 205 16.47 0.56 -14.45
C THR A 205 17.36 0.66 -13.22
N PRO A 206 18.68 0.82 -13.37
CA PRO A 206 19.58 1.00 -12.23
C PRO A 206 19.17 2.18 -11.33
N ARG A 207 18.67 3.26 -11.91
CA ARG A 207 18.19 4.44 -11.16
C ARG A 207 16.96 4.12 -10.32
N ASP A 208 15.95 3.48 -10.92
CA ASP A 208 14.70 3.17 -10.24
C ASP A 208 14.92 2.10 -9.16
N PHE A 209 15.82 1.15 -9.43
CA PHE A 209 16.22 0.15 -8.45
C PHE A 209 16.98 0.77 -7.26
N ASP A 210 17.90 1.73 -7.51
CA ASP A 210 18.58 2.46 -6.42
C ASP A 210 17.58 3.27 -5.58
N ARG A 211 16.60 3.92 -6.21
CA ARG A 211 15.48 4.60 -5.50
C ARG A 211 14.68 3.63 -4.63
N LEU A 212 14.33 2.46 -5.18
CA LEU A 212 13.64 1.42 -4.42
C LEU A 212 14.46 1.03 -3.18
N LEU A 213 15.74 0.73 -3.32
CA LEU A 213 16.61 0.37 -2.18
C LEU A 213 16.76 1.51 -1.17
N ALA A 214 16.83 2.77 -1.64
CA ALA A 214 16.92 3.95 -0.78
C ALA A 214 15.65 4.10 0.07
N ALA A 215 14.48 4.02 -0.56
CA ALA A 215 13.20 4.04 0.14
C ALA A 215 13.07 2.92 1.16
N GLY A 216 13.57 1.71 0.84
CA GLY A 216 13.59 0.57 1.76
C GLY A 216 14.39 0.83 3.03
N ARG A 217 15.52 1.51 2.94
CA ARG A 217 16.29 1.91 4.13
C ARG A 217 15.52 2.90 5.00
N CYS A 218 14.87 3.89 4.38
CA CYS A 218 14.06 4.87 5.09
C CYS A 218 12.79 4.28 5.71
N CYS A 219 12.36 3.10 5.27
CA CYS A 219 11.19 2.38 5.82
C CYS A 219 11.56 1.36 6.91
N ILE A 220 12.85 0.99 7.09
CA ILE A 220 13.27 0.01 8.10
C ILE A 220 12.82 0.40 9.50
N ASP A 221 12.88 1.68 9.82
CA ASP A 221 12.46 2.20 11.11
C ASP A 221 10.95 2.11 11.37
N SER A 222 10.15 1.81 10.34
CA SER A 222 8.72 1.52 10.49
C SER A 222 8.45 0.20 11.24
N TYR A 223 9.46 -0.65 11.36
CA TYR A 223 9.42 -1.90 12.12
C TYR A 223 9.86 -1.68 13.58
N THR A 224 9.30 -0.70 14.25
CA THR A 224 9.61 -0.43 15.68
C THR A 224 9.13 -1.54 16.61
N GLY A 225 8.25 -2.41 16.13
CA GLY A 225 7.72 -3.55 16.88
C GLY A 225 6.62 -3.19 17.89
N THR A 226 6.23 -1.92 17.98
CA THR A 226 5.20 -1.46 18.92
C THR A 226 3.82 -1.32 18.28
N LEU A 227 3.72 -1.26 16.94
CA LEU A 227 2.44 -1.01 16.26
C LEU A 227 1.33 -2.01 16.60
N LEU A 228 1.68 -3.26 16.90
CA LEU A 228 0.70 -4.25 17.32
C LEU A 228 0.10 -3.89 18.69
N GLU A 229 0.94 -3.51 19.65
CA GLU A 229 0.52 -3.12 21.00
C GLU A 229 -0.15 -1.74 20.99
N ASP A 230 0.42 -0.77 20.27
CA ASP A 230 -0.14 0.57 20.11
C ASP A 230 -1.54 0.52 19.45
N SER A 231 -1.79 -0.45 18.55
CA SER A 231 -3.09 -0.61 17.88
C SER A 231 -4.25 -0.87 18.84
N THR A 232 -3.99 -1.31 20.08
CA THR A 232 -5.03 -1.52 21.10
C THR A 232 -5.76 -0.24 21.48
N ALA A 233 -5.17 0.93 21.21
CA ALA A 233 -5.82 2.22 21.38
C ALA A 233 -6.83 2.59 20.29
N ILE A 234 -6.94 1.76 19.22
CA ILE A 234 -7.84 2.01 18.08
C ILE A 234 -9.23 1.45 18.39
N GLU A 235 -10.21 2.33 18.57
CA GLU A 235 -11.60 1.97 18.92
C GLU A 235 -12.55 1.93 17.70
N ILE A 236 -12.10 2.36 16.52
CA ILE A 236 -12.92 2.35 15.29
C ILE A 236 -13.02 0.92 14.70
N PRO A 237 -14.01 0.65 13.82
CA PRO A 237 -14.12 -0.62 13.11
C PRO A 237 -12.82 -1.00 12.39
N LYS A 238 -12.41 -2.27 12.56
CA LYS A 238 -11.17 -2.81 11.99
C LYS A 238 -11.48 -4.00 11.08
N PHE A 239 -10.84 -3.99 9.91
CA PHE A 239 -10.88 -5.06 8.93
C PHE A 239 -9.45 -5.49 8.60
N MET A 240 -9.19 -6.79 8.56
CA MET A 240 -7.87 -7.30 8.19
C MET A 240 -7.99 -8.49 7.24
N VAL A 241 -7.16 -8.49 6.22
CA VAL A 241 -7.00 -9.63 5.30
C VAL A 241 -5.53 -9.99 5.16
N TRP A 242 -5.25 -11.29 5.18
CA TRP A 242 -3.90 -11.83 4.98
C TRP A 242 -3.91 -13.05 4.07
N GLY A 243 -2.81 -13.29 3.34
CA GLY A 243 -2.60 -14.56 2.65
C GLY A 243 -1.83 -15.56 3.52
N ARG A 244 -2.27 -16.82 3.56
CA ARG A 244 -1.61 -17.90 4.32
C ARG A 244 -0.16 -18.11 3.89
N HIS A 245 0.10 -17.97 2.59
CA HIS A 245 1.39 -18.20 1.97
C HIS A 245 2.20 -16.92 1.74
N ASP A 246 1.95 -15.89 2.55
CA ASP A 246 2.73 -14.65 2.51
C ASP A 246 4.18 -14.94 2.91
N GLY A 247 5.07 -14.90 1.93
CA GLY A 247 6.51 -15.14 2.13
C GLY A 247 7.28 -13.87 2.52
N LEU A 248 6.60 -12.71 2.57
CA LEU A 248 7.21 -11.42 2.91
C LEU A 248 6.90 -11.02 4.35
N VAL A 249 5.62 -11.02 4.71
CA VAL A 249 5.14 -10.70 6.06
C VAL A 249 4.29 -11.86 6.58
N PRO A 250 4.79 -12.62 7.58
CA PRO A 250 4.14 -13.87 7.99
C PRO A 250 2.70 -13.67 8.52
N ALA A 251 1.78 -14.53 8.07
CA ALA A 251 0.36 -14.49 8.47
C ALA A 251 0.12 -14.75 9.98
N VAL A 252 1.11 -15.20 10.73
CA VAL A 252 1.03 -15.34 12.20
C VAL A 252 0.68 -14.01 12.89
N HIS A 253 1.03 -12.89 12.27
CA HIS A 253 0.69 -11.55 12.80
C HIS A 253 -0.81 -11.26 12.71
N ALA A 254 -1.55 -11.83 11.76
CA ALA A 254 -3.01 -11.74 11.71
C ALA A 254 -3.65 -12.34 12.96
N HIS A 255 -3.20 -13.53 13.37
CA HIS A 255 -3.70 -14.16 14.60
C HIS A 255 -3.28 -13.41 15.89
N ALA A 256 -2.11 -12.76 15.88
CA ALA A 256 -1.71 -11.91 16.99
C ALA A 256 -2.61 -10.68 17.11
N PHE A 257 -2.94 -10.05 15.98
CA PHE A 257 -3.85 -8.91 15.91
C PHE A 257 -5.28 -9.31 16.34
N GLU A 258 -5.80 -10.42 15.85
CA GLU A 258 -7.13 -10.94 16.19
C GLU A 258 -7.31 -11.16 17.70
N ARG A 259 -6.27 -11.68 18.38
CA ARG A 259 -6.32 -11.86 19.85
C ARG A 259 -6.42 -10.53 20.61
N LEU A 260 -5.82 -9.46 20.11
CA LEU A 260 -5.87 -8.14 20.73
C LEU A 260 -7.14 -7.36 20.34
N HIS A 261 -7.75 -7.70 19.20
CA HIS A 261 -8.91 -7.03 18.64
C HIS A 261 -10.03 -8.04 18.32
N PRO A 262 -10.71 -8.61 19.34
CA PRO A 262 -11.77 -9.62 19.11
C PRO A 262 -12.99 -9.05 18.37
N ASP A 263 -13.10 -7.73 18.27
CA ASP A 263 -14.10 -6.97 17.50
C ASP A 263 -13.72 -6.75 16.04
N ALA A 264 -12.48 -7.06 15.65
CA ALA A 264 -12.02 -6.88 14.28
C ALA A 264 -12.52 -8.01 13.36
N SER A 265 -12.82 -7.66 12.11
CA SER A 265 -13.10 -8.64 11.05
C SER A 265 -11.78 -9.10 10.43
N VAL A 266 -11.25 -10.25 10.87
CA VAL A 266 -9.97 -10.80 10.43
C VAL A 266 -10.16 -12.01 9.53
N HIS A 267 -9.50 -12.02 8.36
CA HIS A 267 -9.59 -13.08 7.37
C HIS A 267 -8.21 -13.53 6.89
N VAL A 268 -7.94 -14.83 6.90
CA VAL A 268 -6.75 -15.42 6.30
C VAL A 268 -7.16 -16.24 5.08
N PHE A 269 -6.67 -15.88 3.90
CA PHE A 269 -6.96 -16.57 2.64
C PHE A 269 -5.98 -17.73 2.45
N GLU A 270 -6.49 -18.96 2.33
CA GLU A 270 -5.65 -20.17 2.27
C GLU A 270 -4.70 -20.19 1.05
N ASP A 271 -5.24 -20.00 -0.16
CA ASP A 271 -4.46 -20.03 -1.42
C ASP A 271 -4.06 -18.62 -1.85
N CYS A 272 -3.28 -17.91 -1.03
CA CYS A 272 -2.96 -16.52 -1.25
C CYS A 272 -1.61 -16.15 -0.64
N GLY A 273 -0.84 -15.35 -1.33
CA GLY A 273 0.42 -14.75 -0.89
C GLY A 273 0.22 -13.35 -0.30
N HIS A 274 1.18 -12.45 -0.61
CA HIS A 274 1.25 -11.11 -0.02
C HIS A 274 0.23 -10.12 -0.57
N TYR A 275 -0.46 -10.42 -1.70
CA TYR A 275 -1.38 -9.50 -2.39
C TYR A 275 -2.83 -10.00 -2.42
N PRO A 276 -3.52 -10.17 -1.28
CA PRO A 276 -4.90 -10.66 -1.24
C PRO A 276 -5.87 -9.91 -2.16
N GLN A 277 -5.71 -8.59 -2.28
CA GLN A 277 -6.53 -7.72 -3.13
C GLN A 277 -6.32 -7.95 -4.63
N ILE A 278 -5.21 -8.58 -5.02
CA ILE A 278 -4.88 -8.93 -6.41
C ILE A 278 -5.08 -10.42 -6.68
N GLU A 279 -4.68 -11.28 -5.73
CA GLU A 279 -4.74 -12.74 -5.90
C GLU A 279 -6.17 -13.29 -5.78
N ARG A 280 -6.97 -12.71 -4.89
CA ARG A 280 -8.36 -13.11 -4.60
C ARG A 280 -9.34 -11.92 -4.62
N PRO A 281 -9.39 -11.12 -5.71
CA PRO A 281 -10.09 -9.84 -5.72
C PRO A 281 -11.58 -9.95 -5.48
N LYS A 282 -12.24 -11.01 -6.00
CA LYS A 282 -13.68 -11.22 -5.79
C LYS A 282 -14.01 -11.47 -4.32
N LEU A 283 -13.20 -12.30 -3.65
CA LEU A 283 -13.37 -12.59 -2.23
C LEU A 283 -13.06 -11.35 -1.39
N PHE A 284 -11.94 -10.68 -1.69
CA PHE A 284 -11.55 -9.44 -1.03
C PHE A 284 -12.63 -8.37 -1.09
N ASN A 285 -13.12 -8.05 -2.31
CA ASN A 285 -14.16 -7.04 -2.53
C ASN A 285 -15.46 -7.38 -1.78
N ARG A 286 -15.88 -8.65 -1.80
CA ARG A 286 -17.05 -9.10 -1.08
C ARG A 286 -16.90 -8.83 0.42
N LEU A 287 -15.84 -9.30 1.04
CA LEU A 287 -15.60 -9.16 2.48
C LEU A 287 -15.44 -7.70 2.91
N LEU A 288 -14.73 -6.89 2.12
CA LEU A 288 -14.57 -5.46 2.38
C LEU A 288 -15.95 -4.75 2.35
N ARG A 289 -16.79 -5.05 1.37
CA ARG A 289 -18.14 -4.48 1.27
C ARG A 289 -19.07 -4.97 2.38
N GLU A 290 -19.00 -6.24 2.76
CA GLU A 290 -19.75 -6.80 3.88
C GLU A 290 -19.36 -6.09 5.18
N TRP A 291 -18.06 -5.94 5.45
CA TRP A 291 -17.57 -5.22 6.62
C TRP A 291 -18.03 -3.75 6.63
N ILE A 292 -17.90 -3.03 5.52
CA ILE A 292 -18.43 -1.66 5.40
C ILE A 292 -19.94 -1.63 5.65
N GLY A 293 -20.67 -2.60 5.10
CA GLY A 293 -22.12 -2.72 5.24
C GLY A 293 -22.60 -2.94 6.68
N GLN A 294 -21.81 -3.62 7.51
CA GLN A 294 -22.10 -3.88 8.91
C GLN A 294 -21.88 -2.67 9.82
N HIS A 295 -21.17 -1.64 9.35
CA HIS A 295 -20.81 -0.47 10.14
C HIS A 295 -21.46 0.81 9.59
N PRO A 296 -22.58 1.25 10.19
CA PRO A 296 -23.33 2.44 9.69
C PRO A 296 -22.47 3.71 9.56
N ARG A 297 -21.48 3.89 10.42
CA ARG A 297 -20.54 5.03 10.37
C ARG A 297 -19.77 5.09 9.05
N LEU A 298 -19.47 3.93 8.44
CA LEU A 298 -18.72 3.84 7.20
C LEU A 298 -19.59 4.07 5.96
N ARG A 299 -20.93 4.13 6.12
CA ARG A 299 -21.90 4.32 5.04
C ARG A 299 -22.42 5.75 4.92
N ALA A 300 -22.22 6.56 5.92
CA ALA A 300 -22.76 7.92 5.95
C ALA A 300 -21.73 8.93 5.43
N VAL A 301 -22.15 9.75 4.46
CA VAL A 301 -21.47 11.04 4.24
C VAL A 301 -21.89 11.92 5.41
N ARG A 302 -20.97 12.23 6.32
CA ARG A 302 -21.29 13.16 7.42
C ARG A 302 -21.33 14.57 6.87
N PRO A 303 -22.46 15.31 7.06
CA PRO A 303 -22.48 16.72 6.76
C PRO A 303 -21.40 17.43 7.56
N ALA A 304 -20.89 18.52 6.98
CA ALA A 304 -19.97 19.40 7.70
C ALA A 304 -20.65 19.81 9.01
N GLU A 305 -20.12 19.37 10.15
CA GLU A 305 -20.50 19.99 11.43
C GLU A 305 -20.14 21.47 11.30
N ALA A 306 -21.15 22.33 11.38
CA ALA A 306 -20.96 23.76 11.34
C ALA A 306 -20.04 24.15 12.50
N ALA A 307 -18.86 24.72 12.15
CA ALA A 307 -17.90 25.25 13.10
C ALA A 307 -18.46 26.49 13.79
#